data_8bfd34b8bceee4f8b268649f73ce6fc4
#
_entry.id   8bfd34b8bceee4f8b268649f73ce6fc4
#
_cell.length_a   1.000
_cell.length_b   1.000
_cell.length_c   1.000
_cell.angle_alpha   90.00
_cell.angle_beta   90.00
_cell.angle_gamma   90.00
#
_symmetry.space_group_name_H-M   'P 1'
#
loop_
_entity.id
_entity.type
_entity.pdbx_description
1 polymer ?
#
loop_
_entity_poly.entity_id
_entity_poly.type
_entity_poly.pdbx_seq_one_letter_code
_entity_poly.pdbx_strand_id
1 'polypeptide(L)'
;MHNYTRDDIFHIVEEEDVAFIRLQFTDIFGTVKNMAVTVGQLEKALDNRCMFDVSSLEGVADEEESDMYLYPDLSTFEIFPWRPQQGKVARLICDVYKKDGTPYEGDPRYVLRKAVAEAKEMGYTMNVGPECEFFLFHTDDDGRPTTVTHEQGGYFDVGPLDLGENARRDMILTLEDMGFEIISSHHEIAPAQHEIDFHYDEAMITADNLMTFKMVVKTIAKRHGLHATFMPKPKSETYGSGMHINLSLYKNDGTNALYNAEDENGLSQEGYYFIGGLMKHMKAITCITNPTINSYKRFVPGYEAPVYMGWSAKTRGPLIRVSMEKEDNSRLELRSPDATANPYLALAVLLKAGLDGIKNQIMPPKNIDENIQKMTQERRDELQVEELPRTLGAATAELEKDELLISVLGKELAEKIIKANKKEYKEYCMQVTDWEIDHYLYRL
;
A
#
# COMPACT_ATOMS: atom_id res chain seq x y z
N MET A 1 3.69 -2.69 -18.32
CA MET A 1 3.10 -4.04 -18.51
C MET A 1 3.24 -4.50 -19.96
N HIS A 2 3.46 -5.80 -20.15
CA HIS A 2 3.55 -6.39 -21.48
C HIS A 2 2.17 -6.82 -21.97
N ASN A 3 1.86 -6.59 -23.25
CA ASN A 3 0.62 -7.10 -23.86
C ASN A 3 0.83 -8.53 -24.38
N TYR A 4 1.13 -9.48 -23.49
CA TYR A 4 1.31 -10.86 -23.86
C TYR A 4 0.00 -11.52 -24.26
N THR A 5 0.02 -12.23 -25.38
CA THR A 5 -1.00 -13.22 -25.73
C THR A 5 -0.70 -14.57 -25.09
N ARG A 6 -1.66 -15.49 -25.13
CA ARG A 6 -1.41 -16.88 -24.69
C ARG A 6 -0.24 -17.53 -25.42
N ASP A 7 -0.16 -17.33 -26.73
CA ASP A 7 0.87 -17.90 -27.58
C ASP A 7 2.25 -17.34 -27.24
N ASP A 8 2.35 -16.04 -26.92
CA ASP A 8 3.58 -15.41 -26.43
C ASP A 8 4.07 -16.08 -25.13
N ILE A 9 3.16 -16.31 -24.17
CA ILE A 9 3.51 -16.95 -22.91
C ILE A 9 3.99 -18.39 -23.13
N PHE A 10 3.34 -19.17 -23.98
CA PHE A 10 3.82 -20.53 -24.31
C PHE A 10 5.22 -20.50 -24.93
N HIS A 11 5.47 -19.55 -25.84
CA HIS A 11 6.76 -19.40 -26.50
C HIS A 11 7.88 -19.01 -25.51
N ILE A 12 7.61 -17.98 -24.66
CA ILE A 12 8.57 -17.53 -23.65
C ILE A 12 8.88 -18.64 -22.64
N VAL A 13 7.87 -19.39 -22.21
CA VAL A 13 8.02 -20.50 -21.25
C VAL A 13 8.93 -21.59 -21.82
N GLU A 14 8.82 -21.90 -23.12
CA GLU A 14 9.68 -22.87 -23.80
C GLU A 14 11.12 -22.34 -24.00
N GLU A 15 11.28 -21.11 -24.51
CA GLU A 15 12.60 -20.51 -24.76
C GLU A 15 13.40 -20.29 -23.48
N GLU A 16 12.72 -19.89 -22.37
CA GLU A 16 13.35 -19.52 -21.11
C GLU A 16 13.48 -20.71 -20.12
N ASP A 17 13.16 -21.94 -20.54
CA ASP A 17 13.19 -23.16 -19.68
C ASP A 17 12.39 -22.96 -18.34
N VAL A 18 11.19 -22.40 -18.44
CA VAL A 18 10.31 -22.22 -17.27
C VAL A 18 9.68 -23.57 -16.91
N ALA A 19 9.88 -24.02 -15.66
CA ALA A 19 9.33 -25.31 -15.18
C ALA A 19 8.10 -25.14 -14.28
N PHE A 20 7.99 -24.00 -13.59
CA PHE A 20 6.91 -23.72 -12.65
C PHE A 20 6.28 -22.36 -12.88
N ILE A 21 4.95 -22.31 -12.75
CA ILE A 21 4.16 -21.07 -12.78
C ILE A 21 3.54 -20.85 -11.40
N ARG A 22 3.70 -19.67 -10.86
CA ARG A 22 3.05 -19.20 -9.63
C ARG A 22 1.81 -18.40 -9.99
N LEU A 23 0.63 -18.93 -9.73
CA LEU A 23 -0.63 -18.22 -9.81
C LEU A 23 -0.80 -17.44 -8.49
N GLN A 24 -0.54 -16.14 -8.52
CA GLN A 24 -0.52 -15.28 -7.34
C GLN A 24 -1.82 -14.51 -7.20
N PHE A 25 -2.30 -14.37 -5.98
CA PHE A 25 -3.41 -13.49 -5.61
C PHE A 25 -3.12 -12.87 -4.23
N THR A 26 -3.88 -11.88 -3.84
CA THR A 26 -3.67 -11.17 -2.56
C THR A 26 -4.89 -11.33 -1.69
N ASP A 27 -4.69 -11.73 -0.42
CA ASP A 27 -5.78 -11.79 0.54
C ASP A 27 -6.21 -10.39 1.04
N ILE A 28 -7.28 -10.33 1.84
CA ILE A 28 -7.84 -9.07 2.33
C ILE A 28 -6.88 -8.27 3.22
N PHE A 29 -5.88 -8.95 3.82
CA PHE A 29 -4.85 -8.33 4.67
C PHE A 29 -3.61 -7.88 3.90
N GLY A 30 -3.61 -7.97 2.56
CA GLY A 30 -2.48 -7.58 1.74
C GLY A 30 -1.33 -8.60 1.72
N THR A 31 -1.61 -9.87 2.03
CA THR A 31 -0.62 -10.95 1.93
C THR A 31 -0.72 -11.65 0.58
N VAL A 32 0.42 -11.76 -0.13
CA VAL A 32 0.49 -12.54 -1.37
C VAL A 32 0.36 -14.02 -1.07
N LYS A 33 -0.60 -14.66 -1.70
CA LYS A 33 -0.81 -16.11 -1.73
C LYS A 33 -0.48 -16.64 -3.12
N ASN A 34 -0.21 -17.94 -3.24
CA ASN A 34 -0.04 -18.53 -4.56
C ASN A 34 -0.38 -20.01 -4.60
N MET A 35 -0.82 -20.44 -5.78
CA MET A 35 -0.83 -21.83 -6.19
C MET A 35 0.33 -22.05 -7.17
N ALA A 36 1.12 -23.10 -7.00
CA ALA A 36 2.14 -23.48 -7.95
C ALA A 36 1.65 -24.57 -8.88
N VAL A 37 1.82 -24.37 -10.17
CA VAL A 37 1.58 -25.41 -11.19
C VAL A 37 2.87 -25.66 -11.98
N THR A 38 3.04 -26.87 -12.50
CA THR A 38 4.11 -27.14 -13.48
C THR A 38 3.71 -26.61 -14.85
N VAL A 39 4.70 -26.38 -15.71
CA VAL A 39 4.45 -25.92 -17.09
C VAL A 39 3.48 -26.81 -17.86
N GLY A 40 3.45 -28.13 -17.58
CA GLY A 40 2.48 -29.05 -18.17
C GLY A 40 1.01 -28.78 -17.80
N GLN A 41 0.76 -27.90 -16.83
CA GLN A 41 -0.58 -27.45 -16.45
C GLN A 41 -0.86 -25.99 -16.89
N LEU A 42 0.06 -25.38 -17.65
CA LEU A 42 -0.09 -23.99 -18.08
C LEU A 42 -1.37 -23.75 -18.89
N GLU A 43 -1.68 -24.64 -19.83
CA GLU A 43 -2.92 -24.56 -20.62
C GLU A 43 -4.17 -24.52 -19.72
N LYS A 44 -4.24 -25.42 -18.73
CA LYS A 44 -5.32 -25.46 -17.75
C LYS A 44 -5.42 -24.15 -16.94
N ALA A 45 -4.28 -23.57 -16.58
CA ALA A 45 -4.22 -22.30 -15.86
C ALA A 45 -4.75 -21.15 -16.73
N LEU A 46 -4.28 -21.07 -17.98
CA LEU A 46 -4.71 -20.02 -18.92
C LEU A 46 -6.18 -20.19 -19.39
N ASP A 47 -6.76 -21.38 -19.22
CA ASP A 47 -8.18 -21.65 -19.42
C ASP A 47 -9.04 -21.34 -18.18
N ASN A 48 -8.48 -20.70 -17.15
CA ASN A 48 -9.17 -20.34 -15.91
C ASN A 48 -9.76 -21.56 -15.15
N ARG A 49 -9.10 -22.71 -15.24
CA ARG A 49 -9.57 -23.97 -14.63
C ARG A 49 -8.79 -24.38 -13.37
N CYS A 50 -7.97 -23.48 -12.82
CA CYS A 50 -7.27 -23.70 -11.56
C CYS A 50 -8.15 -23.34 -10.39
N MET A 51 -8.70 -24.33 -9.74
CA MET A 51 -9.55 -24.22 -8.56
C MET A 51 -8.70 -24.30 -7.29
N PHE A 52 -9.09 -23.57 -6.25
CA PHE A 52 -8.51 -23.68 -4.93
C PHE A 52 -9.60 -23.47 -3.86
N ASP A 53 -9.36 -24.02 -2.65
CA ASP A 53 -10.24 -23.88 -1.51
C ASP A 53 -9.86 -22.65 -0.69
N VAL A 54 -10.78 -21.71 -0.52
CA VAL A 54 -10.60 -20.48 0.26
C VAL A 54 -10.98 -20.62 1.73
N SER A 55 -11.59 -21.73 2.15
CA SER A 55 -12.09 -21.91 3.54
C SER A 55 -10.98 -21.79 4.59
N SER A 56 -9.74 -22.11 4.21
CA SER A 56 -8.55 -21.99 5.07
C SER A 56 -7.88 -20.62 5.02
N LEU A 57 -8.36 -19.68 4.21
CA LEU A 57 -7.81 -18.32 4.14
C LEU A 57 -8.49 -17.44 5.19
N GLU A 58 -7.69 -16.86 6.06
CA GLU A 58 -8.17 -15.94 7.09
C GLU A 58 -8.95 -14.77 6.46
N GLY A 59 -10.18 -14.55 6.92
CA GLY A 59 -11.03 -13.44 6.49
C GLY A 59 -11.72 -13.61 5.12
N VAL A 60 -11.59 -14.76 4.42
CA VAL A 60 -12.08 -14.87 3.04
C VAL A 60 -13.37 -15.65 2.88
N ALA A 61 -13.70 -16.66 3.66
CA ALA A 61 -14.82 -17.52 3.33
C ALA A 61 -15.91 -17.63 4.38
N ASP A 62 -17.16 -17.59 3.93
CA ASP A 62 -18.26 -18.34 4.55
C ASP A 62 -18.19 -19.79 4.05
N GLU A 63 -18.47 -20.74 4.94
CA GLU A 63 -18.28 -22.17 4.71
C GLU A 63 -19.10 -22.77 3.55
N GLU A 64 -20.05 -22.03 2.97
CA GLU A 64 -20.95 -22.52 1.91
C GLU A 64 -20.39 -22.41 0.50
N GLU A 65 -19.41 -21.53 0.22
CA GLU A 65 -18.78 -21.38 -1.11
C GLU A 65 -17.26 -21.38 -1.01
N SER A 66 -16.64 -22.55 -0.79
CA SER A 66 -15.18 -22.65 -0.61
C SER A 66 -14.37 -22.75 -1.91
N ASP A 67 -15.00 -23.23 -2.98
CA ASP A 67 -14.30 -23.46 -4.26
C ASP A 67 -14.26 -22.20 -5.12
N MET A 68 -13.06 -21.61 -5.26
CA MET A 68 -12.80 -20.45 -6.11
C MET A 68 -11.82 -20.79 -7.22
N TYR A 69 -11.79 -19.95 -8.25
CA TYR A 69 -10.98 -20.12 -9.45
C TYR A 69 -10.02 -18.94 -9.64
N LEU A 70 -8.79 -19.24 -10.05
CA LEU A 70 -7.79 -18.24 -10.38
C LEU A 70 -7.84 -17.92 -11.86
N TYR A 71 -8.07 -16.64 -12.19
CA TYR A 71 -8.11 -16.10 -13.54
C TYR A 71 -6.85 -15.29 -13.79
N PRO A 72 -5.81 -15.85 -14.46
CA PRO A 72 -4.55 -15.17 -14.68
C PRO A 72 -4.69 -13.94 -15.58
N ASP A 73 -4.11 -12.84 -15.14
CA ASP A 73 -3.91 -11.64 -15.95
C ASP A 73 -2.60 -11.78 -16.73
N LEU A 74 -2.71 -11.99 -18.05
CA LEU A 74 -1.57 -12.27 -18.92
C LEU A 74 -0.54 -11.13 -18.95
N SER A 75 -0.99 -9.90 -18.77
CA SER A 75 -0.11 -8.72 -18.74
C SER A 75 0.87 -8.71 -17.56
N THR A 76 0.62 -9.56 -16.56
CA THR A 76 1.42 -9.67 -15.34
C THR A 76 2.41 -10.82 -15.36
N PHE A 77 2.53 -11.55 -16.49
CA PHE A 77 3.51 -12.64 -16.62
C PHE A 77 4.92 -12.12 -16.40
N GLU A 78 5.68 -12.79 -15.49
CA GLU A 78 7.02 -12.37 -15.12
C GLU A 78 7.86 -13.55 -14.67
N ILE A 79 9.13 -13.64 -15.12
CA ILE A 79 10.09 -14.66 -14.69
C ILE A 79 10.88 -14.11 -13.50
N PHE A 80 10.97 -14.88 -12.42
CA PHE A 80 11.70 -14.46 -11.22
C PHE A 80 13.22 -14.50 -11.40
N PRO A 81 13.96 -13.38 -11.41
CA PRO A 81 15.40 -13.34 -11.65
C PRO A 81 16.22 -14.08 -10.58
N TRP A 82 15.70 -14.17 -9.36
CA TRP A 82 16.39 -14.81 -8.23
C TRP A 82 16.25 -16.34 -8.16
N ARG A 83 15.57 -16.96 -9.12
CA ARG A 83 15.41 -18.40 -9.18
C ARG A 83 16.52 -19.05 -10.02
N PRO A 84 16.72 -20.41 -9.93
CA PRO A 84 17.73 -21.11 -10.71
C PRO A 84 17.59 -20.85 -12.21
N GLN A 85 18.72 -20.88 -12.91
CA GLN A 85 18.75 -20.72 -14.39
C GLN A 85 18.17 -21.94 -15.14
N GLN A 86 18.16 -23.11 -14.52
CA GLN A 86 17.47 -24.31 -15.02
C GLN A 86 16.17 -24.49 -14.24
N GLY A 87 15.09 -24.78 -14.96
CA GLY A 87 13.77 -24.92 -14.38
C GLY A 87 13.29 -23.61 -13.74
N LYS A 88 13.37 -22.51 -14.46
CA LYS A 88 12.97 -21.18 -14.02
C LYS A 88 11.55 -21.17 -13.49
N VAL A 89 11.23 -20.17 -12.71
CA VAL A 89 9.92 -19.96 -12.12
C VAL A 89 9.37 -18.64 -12.62
N ALA A 90 8.18 -18.67 -13.22
CA ALA A 90 7.42 -17.48 -13.56
C ALA A 90 6.21 -17.32 -12.65
N ARG A 91 5.59 -16.15 -12.71
CA ARG A 91 4.33 -15.85 -12.03
C ARG A 91 3.31 -15.27 -13.00
N LEU A 92 2.04 -15.38 -12.63
CA LEU A 92 0.91 -14.60 -13.13
C LEU A 92 0.11 -14.12 -11.94
N ILE A 93 -0.26 -12.85 -11.91
CA ILE A 93 -1.22 -12.32 -10.92
C ILE A 93 -2.62 -12.69 -11.41
N CYS A 94 -3.46 -13.14 -10.49
CA CYS A 94 -4.78 -13.64 -10.79
C CYS A 94 -5.86 -12.82 -10.09
N ASP A 95 -6.96 -12.61 -10.77
CA ASP A 95 -8.22 -12.26 -10.14
C ASP A 95 -8.90 -13.54 -9.61
N VAL A 96 -9.71 -13.41 -8.57
CA VAL A 96 -10.44 -14.54 -7.98
C VAL A 96 -11.89 -14.53 -8.47
N TYR A 97 -12.37 -15.70 -8.92
CA TYR A 97 -13.71 -15.90 -9.48
C TYR A 97 -14.44 -17.03 -8.77
N LYS A 98 -15.76 -16.91 -8.72
CA LYS A 98 -16.66 -17.96 -8.25
C LYS A 98 -16.82 -19.07 -9.30
N LYS A 99 -17.40 -20.19 -8.89
CA LYS A 99 -17.67 -21.37 -9.75
C LYS A 99 -18.58 -21.06 -10.94
N ASP A 100 -19.49 -20.09 -10.80
CA ASP A 100 -20.39 -19.66 -11.88
C ASP A 100 -19.74 -18.72 -12.90
N GLY A 101 -18.45 -18.39 -12.75
CA GLY A 101 -17.71 -17.49 -13.60
C GLY A 101 -17.91 -16.01 -13.30
N THR A 102 -18.54 -15.67 -12.19
CA THR A 102 -18.61 -14.28 -11.72
C THR A 102 -17.41 -13.91 -10.87
N PRO A 103 -16.92 -12.66 -10.92
CA PRO A 103 -15.85 -12.19 -10.05
C PRO A 103 -16.24 -12.36 -8.57
N TYR A 104 -15.26 -12.74 -7.73
CA TYR A 104 -15.46 -12.79 -6.30
C TYR A 104 -15.37 -11.36 -5.72
N GLU A 105 -16.45 -10.87 -5.11
CA GLU A 105 -16.51 -9.48 -4.61
C GLU A 105 -15.59 -9.20 -3.42
N GLY A 106 -15.13 -10.25 -2.73
CA GLY A 106 -14.15 -10.18 -1.66
C GLY A 106 -12.68 -10.15 -2.15
N ASP A 107 -12.43 -10.21 -3.46
CA ASP A 107 -11.09 -10.08 -4.02
C ASP A 107 -10.64 -8.61 -3.99
N PRO A 108 -9.58 -8.24 -3.25
CA PRO A 108 -9.08 -6.87 -3.20
C PRO A 108 -8.74 -6.30 -4.57
N ARG A 109 -8.17 -7.12 -5.47
CA ARG A 109 -7.81 -6.68 -6.82
C ARG A 109 -9.05 -6.34 -7.64
N TYR A 110 -10.13 -7.10 -7.48
CA TYR A 110 -11.41 -6.80 -8.11
C TYR A 110 -12.06 -5.52 -7.56
N VAL A 111 -11.94 -5.25 -6.24
CA VAL A 111 -12.42 -3.99 -5.64
C VAL A 111 -11.76 -2.78 -6.31
N LEU A 112 -10.44 -2.80 -6.50
CA LEU A 112 -9.75 -1.72 -7.20
C LEU A 112 -10.17 -1.65 -8.68
N ARG A 113 -10.31 -2.78 -9.35
CA ARG A 113 -10.75 -2.86 -10.76
C ARG A 113 -12.10 -2.15 -10.96
N LYS A 114 -13.06 -2.38 -10.04
CA LYS A 114 -14.35 -1.67 -10.06
C LYS A 114 -14.19 -0.16 -9.91
N ALA A 115 -13.39 0.28 -8.92
CA ALA A 115 -13.16 1.70 -8.69
C ALA A 115 -12.50 2.40 -9.90
N VAL A 116 -11.52 1.74 -10.53
CA VAL A 116 -10.86 2.23 -11.75
C VAL A 116 -11.84 2.29 -12.93
N ALA A 117 -12.71 1.28 -13.10
CA ALA A 117 -13.71 1.27 -14.15
C ALA A 117 -14.70 2.45 -14.01
N GLU A 118 -15.20 2.70 -12.79
CA GLU A 118 -16.07 3.84 -12.51
C GLU A 118 -15.37 5.20 -12.74
N ALA A 119 -14.08 5.31 -12.40
CA ALA A 119 -13.29 6.50 -12.71
C ALA A 119 -13.20 6.73 -14.22
N LYS A 120 -12.96 5.68 -15.01
CA LYS A 120 -12.92 5.74 -16.47
C LYS A 120 -14.27 6.14 -17.08
N GLU A 121 -15.39 5.66 -16.52
CA GLU A 121 -16.74 6.12 -16.92
C GLU A 121 -16.97 7.61 -16.64
N MET A 122 -16.37 8.14 -15.56
CA MET A 122 -16.38 9.58 -15.26
C MET A 122 -15.36 10.39 -16.09
N GLY A 123 -14.56 9.74 -16.92
CA GLY A 123 -13.56 10.37 -17.77
C GLY A 123 -12.19 10.57 -17.11
N TYR A 124 -11.88 9.82 -16.04
CA TYR A 124 -10.63 9.96 -15.30
C TYR A 124 -9.81 8.66 -15.24
N THR A 125 -8.48 8.84 -15.23
CA THR A 125 -7.50 7.80 -14.91
C THR A 125 -6.64 8.29 -13.74
N MET A 126 -6.50 7.50 -12.70
CA MET A 126 -5.63 7.80 -11.55
C MET A 126 -4.27 7.15 -11.72
N ASN A 127 -3.22 7.96 -11.69
CA ASN A 127 -1.84 7.50 -11.58
C ASN A 127 -1.36 7.63 -10.13
N VAL A 128 -0.52 6.70 -9.72
CA VAL A 128 -0.05 6.57 -8.34
C VAL A 128 1.45 6.33 -8.30
N GLY A 129 2.18 7.14 -7.51
CA GLY A 129 3.61 6.95 -7.21
C GLY A 129 3.78 6.72 -5.72
N PRO A 130 4.05 5.49 -5.27
CA PRO A 130 4.28 5.21 -3.86
C PRO A 130 5.74 5.43 -3.48
N GLU A 131 5.97 5.95 -2.27
CA GLU A 131 7.25 6.00 -1.58
C GLU A 131 7.17 5.01 -0.42
N CYS A 132 7.89 3.88 -0.50
CA CYS A 132 7.67 2.76 0.41
C CYS A 132 8.92 2.49 1.25
N GLU A 133 8.85 2.86 2.52
CA GLU A 133 9.91 2.69 3.50
C GLU A 133 9.89 1.29 4.13
N PHE A 134 11.07 0.79 4.52
CA PHE A 134 11.23 -0.51 5.18
C PHE A 134 12.50 -0.55 6.04
N PHE A 135 12.56 -1.51 6.96
CA PHE A 135 13.74 -1.76 7.78
C PHE A 135 14.45 -3.06 7.38
N LEU A 136 15.78 -3.06 7.49
CA LEU A 136 16.65 -4.22 7.33
C LEU A 136 17.33 -4.56 8.65
N PHE A 137 16.87 -5.61 9.32
CA PHE A 137 17.42 -6.07 10.60
C PHE A 137 18.21 -7.36 10.45
N HIS A 138 19.08 -7.64 11.43
CA HIS A 138 19.72 -8.93 11.54
C HIS A 138 18.72 -10.01 11.98
N THR A 139 18.98 -11.24 11.57
CA THR A 139 18.36 -12.43 12.17
C THR A 139 19.19 -12.92 13.36
N ASP A 140 18.58 -13.67 14.27
CA ASP A 140 19.32 -14.40 15.30
C ASP A 140 20.03 -15.65 14.71
N ASP A 141 20.76 -16.38 15.56
CA ASP A 141 21.52 -17.58 15.15
C ASP A 141 20.60 -18.71 14.62
N ASP A 142 19.32 -18.70 14.98
CA ASP A 142 18.31 -19.63 14.48
C ASP A 142 17.64 -19.12 13.17
N GLY A 143 18.03 -17.95 12.68
CA GLY A 143 17.45 -17.29 11.52
C GLY A 143 16.10 -16.61 11.76
N ARG A 144 15.72 -16.36 13.02
CA ARG A 144 14.49 -15.67 13.37
C ARG A 144 14.64 -14.16 13.23
N PRO A 145 13.56 -13.44 12.88
CA PRO A 145 13.57 -11.98 12.80
C PRO A 145 13.91 -11.34 14.15
N THR A 146 14.73 -10.29 14.12
CA THR A 146 15.01 -9.43 15.28
C THR A 146 14.82 -7.97 14.92
N THR A 147 14.96 -7.05 15.89
CA THR A 147 15.06 -5.60 15.66
C THR A 147 16.49 -5.10 15.87
N VAL A 148 17.46 -6.01 15.83
CA VAL A 148 18.89 -5.70 16.02
C VAL A 148 19.50 -5.18 14.74
N THR A 149 20.25 -4.10 14.85
CA THR A 149 21.12 -3.57 13.80
C THR A 149 22.42 -3.08 14.42
N HIS A 150 23.52 -3.20 13.68
CA HIS A 150 24.81 -2.59 14.03
C HIS A 150 24.98 -1.24 13.32
N GLU A 151 24.07 -0.91 12.44
CA GLU A 151 24.07 0.31 11.67
C GLU A 151 23.69 1.51 12.54
N GLN A 152 24.33 2.65 12.26
CA GLN A 152 24.03 3.94 12.86
C GLN A 152 23.85 5.02 11.78
N GLY A 153 23.58 4.62 10.54
CA GLY A 153 23.26 5.51 9.44
C GLY A 153 22.01 6.34 9.71
N GLY A 154 21.95 7.49 9.10
CA GLY A 154 20.84 8.42 9.09
C GLY A 154 20.52 8.87 7.68
N TYR A 155 19.68 9.90 7.56
CA TYR A 155 19.13 10.37 6.30
C TYR A 155 20.21 10.71 5.27
N PHE A 156 20.17 10.02 4.12
CA PHE A 156 21.13 10.14 3.01
C PHE A 156 22.58 9.75 3.34
N ASP A 157 22.83 9.06 4.43
CA ASP A 157 24.17 8.53 4.70
C ASP A 157 24.57 7.47 3.66
N VAL A 158 25.88 7.34 3.47
CA VAL A 158 26.50 6.41 2.53
C VAL A 158 27.37 5.39 3.25
N GLY A 159 27.80 4.33 2.58
CA GLY A 159 28.80 3.43 3.13
C GLY A 159 30.06 4.17 3.59
N PRO A 160 30.65 3.84 4.76
CA PRO A 160 30.38 2.65 5.58
C PRO A 160 29.31 2.81 6.68
N LEU A 161 28.59 3.93 6.75
CA LEU A 161 27.53 4.12 7.75
C LEU A 161 26.26 3.35 7.36
N ASP A 162 25.89 3.39 6.08
CA ASP A 162 24.79 2.59 5.50
C ASP A 162 25.28 1.16 5.25
N LEU A 163 24.92 0.23 6.13
CA LEU A 163 25.27 -1.18 6.00
C LEU A 163 24.27 -1.96 5.14
N GLY A 164 23.13 -1.38 4.82
CA GLY A 164 22.11 -1.94 3.94
C GLY A 164 22.31 -1.67 2.45
N GLU A 165 23.28 -0.82 2.08
CA GLU A 165 23.50 -0.36 0.70
C GLU A 165 23.62 -1.50 -0.33
N ASN A 166 24.39 -2.55 -0.02
CA ASN A 166 24.56 -3.68 -0.93
C ASN A 166 23.26 -4.47 -1.14
N ALA A 167 22.50 -4.70 -0.05
CA ALA A 167 21.21 -5.38 -0.16
C ALA A 167 20.21 -4.53 -0.97
N ARG A 168 20.16 -3.21 -0.70
CA ARG A 168 19.31 -2.27 -1.44
C ARG A 168 19.69 -2.20 -2.91
N ARG A 169 21.00 -2.17 -3.25
CA ARG A 169 21.47 -2.24 -4.63
C ARG A 169 20.98 -3.50 -5.35
N ASP A 170 21.09 -4.68 -4.72
CA ASP A 170 20.67 -5.93 -5.34
C ASP A 170 19.14 -6.02 -5.45
N MET A 171 18.38 -5.38 -4.54
CA MET A 171 16.92 -5.20 -4.67
C MET A 171 16.59 -4.38 -5.91
N ILE A 172 17.28 -3.26 -6.12
CA ILE A 172 17.08 -2.37 -7.27
C ILE A 172 17.32 -3.12 -8.57
N LEU A 173 18.50 -3.74 -8.72
CA LEU A 173 18.83 -4.49 -9.93
C LEU A 173 17.83 -5.61 -10.23
N THR A 174 17.35 -6.29 -9.17
CA THR A 174 16.30 -7.33 -9.31
C THR A 174 14.96 -6.73 -9.76
N LEU A 175 14.59 -5.56 -9.24
CA LEU A 175 13.37 -4.86 -9.65
C LEU A 175 13.47 -4.35 -11.10
N GLU A 176 14.63 -3.81 -11.50
CA GLU A 176 14.88 -3.38 -12.90
C GLU A 176 14.82 -4.56 -13.87
N ASP A 177 15.38 -5.73 -13.49
CA ASP A 177 15.25 -6.99 -14.26
C ASP A 177 13.78 -7.43 -14.41
N MET A 178 12.90 -7.01 -13.51
CA MET A 178 11.44 -7.23 -13.57
C MET A 178 10.67 -6.07 -14.19
N GLY A 179 11.34 -5.15 -14.87
CA GLY A 179 10.72 -4.04 -15.60
C GLY A 179 10.30 -2.83 -14.78
N PHE A 180 10.76 -2.72 -13.52
CA PHE A 180 10.54 -1.51 -12.74
C PHE A 180 11.47 -0.39 -13.23
N GLU A 181 10.93 0.81 -13.33
CA GLU A 181 11.72 2.03 -13.51
C GLU A 181 11.99 2.64 -12.13
N ILE A 182 13.22 2.49 -11.63
CA ILE A 182 13.61 3.01 -10.32
C ILE A 182 13.97 4.48 -10.45
N ILE A 183 13.40 5.32 -9.57
CA ILE A 183 13.64 6.77 -9.53
C ILE A 183 14.80 7.09 -8.59
N SER A 184 14.72 6.60 -7.36
CA SER A 184 15.70 6.86 -6.31
C SER A 184 15.75 5.74 -5.27
N SER A 185 16.83 5.72 -4.51
CA SER A 185 16.92 4.93 -3.28
C SER A 185 17.91 5.59 -2.32
N HIS A 186 17.59 5.56 -1.05
CA HIS A 186 18.43 6.17 -0.02
C HIS A 186 18.24 5.51 1.34
N HIS A 187 19.18 5.83 2.24
CA HIS A 187 19.05 5.53 3.65
C HIS A 187 18.10 6.54 4.30
N GLU A 188 17.17 6.07 5.12
CA GLU A 188 16.22 6.90 5.84
C GLU A 188 16.74 7.39 7.20
N ILE A 189 15.91 8.16 7.94
CA ILE A 189 16.32 8.83 9.19
C ILE A 189 16.71 7.83 10.28
N ALA A 190 15.94 6.74 10.40
CA ALA A 190 16.21 5.75 11.45
C ALA A 190 17.31 4.76 11.04
N PRO A 191 18.19 4.33 11.98
CA PRO A 191 19.12 3.24 11.71
C PRO A 191 18.44 2.00 11.15
N ALA A 192 19.00 1.44 10.07
CA ALA A 192 18.48 0.31 9.30
C ALA A 192 17.20 0.60 8.49
N GLN A 193 16.81 1.85 8.34
CA GLN A 193 15.67 2.24 7.55
C GLN A 193 16.09 2.69 6.15
N HIS A 194 15.35 2.21 5.15
CA HIS A 194 15.63 2.43 3.73
C HIS A 194 14.35 2.76 2.97
N GLU A 195 14.54 3.44 1.83
CA GLU A 195 13.47 3.72 0.87
C GLU A 195 13.97 3.41 -0.54
N ILE A 196 13.07 2.90 -1.38
CA ILE A 196 13.27 2.71 -2.81
C ILE A 196 12.01 3.22 -3.51
N ASP A 197 12.17 4.22 -4.37
CA ASP A 197 11.12 4.82 -5.15
C ASP A 197 11.14 4.32 -6.58
N PHE A 198 9.99 3.96 -7.11
CA PHE A 198 9.82 3.58 -8.49
C PHE A 198 8.78 4.46 -9.19
N HIS A 199 8.88 4.54 -10.51
CA HIS A 199 8.05 5.43 -11.32
C HIS A 199 6.55 5.15 -11.12
N TYR A 200 5.75 6.23 -11.13
CA TYR A 200 4.30 6.15 -11.03
C TYR A 200 3.70 5.45 -12.26
N ASP A 201 2.57 4.82 -12.06
CA ASP A 201 1.78 4.19 -13.14
C ASP A 201 0.29 4.24 -12.78
N GLU A 202 -0.58 3.74 -13.68
CA GLU A 202 -2.01 3.57 -13.39
C GLU A 202 -2.22 2.75 -12.10
N ALA A 203 -3.25 3.06 -11.35
CA ALA A 203 -3.51 2.51 -10.02
C ALA A 203 -3.46 0.97 -9.95
N MET A 204 -3.97 0.24 -10.96
CA MET A 204 -3.91 -1.22 -11.00
C MET A 204 -2.48 -1.73 -11.11
N ILE A 205 -1.70 -1.14 -12.02
CA ILE A 205 -0.30 -1.50 -12.25
C ILE A 205 0.51 -1.23 -10.98
N THR A 206 0.33 -0.05 -10.38
CA THR A 206 1.04 0.32 -9.15
C THR A 206 0.69 -0.60 -7.98
N ALA A 207 -0.57 -1.02 -7.83
CA ALA A 207 -0.95 -1.98 -6.80
C ALA A 207 -0.27 -3.35 -7.00
N ASP A 208 -0.25 -3.88 -8.22
CA ASP A 208 0.47 -5.11 -8.58
C ASP A 208 1.98 -4.97 -8.34
N ASN A 209 2.55 -3.82 -8.70
CA ASN A 209 3.96 -3.50 -8.49
C ASN A 209 4.32 -3.41 -6.99
N LEU A 210 3.50 -2.78 -6.16
CA LEU A 210 3.72 -2.74 -4.70
C LEU A 210 3.77 -4.13 -4.06
N MET A 211 2.88 -5.05 -4.49
CA MET A 211 2.90 -6.42 -4.00
C MET A 211 4.17 -7.15 -4.44
N THR A 212 4.61 -6.93 -5.68
CA THR A 212 5.85 -7.48 -6.22
C THR A 212 7.06 -6.90 -5.50
N PHE A 213 7.12 -5.58 -5.31
CA PHE A 213 8.17 -4.87 -4.59
C PHE A 213 8.38 -5.46 -3.19
N LYS A 214 7.33 -5.59 -2.40
CA LYS A 214 7.40 -6.16 -1.05
C LYS A 214 7.96 -7.60 -1.06
N MET A 215 7.61 -8.40 -2.05
CA MET A 215 8.12 -9.75 -2.22
C MET A 215 9.61 -9.77 -2.58
N VAL A 216 10.05 -8.90 -3.50
CA VAL A 216 11.45 -8.76 -3.91
C VAL A 216 12.30 -8.32 -2.74
N VAL A 217 11.93 -7.23 -2.06
CA VAL A 217 12.66 -6.69 -0.90
C VAL A 217 12.89 -7.76 0.16
N LYS A 218 11.84 -8.50 0.57
CA LYS A 218 11.98 -9.59 1.55
C LYS A 218 12.84 -10.74 1.05
N THR A 219 12.73 -11.08 -0.23
CA THR A 219 13.47 -12.20 -0.83
C THR A 219 14.96 -11.88 -0.93
N ILE A 220 15.30 -10.69 -1.40
CA ILE A 220 16.70 -10.28 -1.56
C ILE A 220 17.36 -10.01 -0.21
N ALA A 221 16.64 -9.36 0.75
CA ALA A 221 17.13 -9.20 2.11
C ALA A 221 17.54 -10.54 2.74
N LYS A 222 16.69 -11.57 2.61
CA LYS A 222 17.01 -12.92 3.10
C LYS A 222 18.27 -13.51 2.46
N ARG A 223 18.56 -13.23 1.19
CA ARG A 223 19.80 -13.68 0.53
C ARG A 223 21.05 -13.00 1.07
N HIS A 224 20.90 -11.80 1.62
CA HIS A 224 21.96 -11.05 2.33
C HIS A 224 22.05 -11.38 3.83
N GLY A 225 21.29 -12.38 4.33
CA GLY A 225 21.24 -12.72 5.75
C GLY A 225 20.51 -11.69 6.61
N LEU A 226 19.68 -10.85 5.99
CA LEU A 226 18.90 -9.81 6.64
C LEU A 226 17.41 -10.17 6.66
N HIS A 227 16.68 -9.57 7.59
CA HIS A 227 15.23 -9.58 7.63
C HIS A 227 14.67 -8.22 7.25
N ALA A 228 13.98 -8.14 6.10
CA ALA A 228 13.25 -6.95 5.72
C ALA A 228 11.86 -6.93 6.35
N THR A 229 11.51 -5.82 6.99
CA THR A 229 10.17 -5.62 7.55
C THR A 229 9.56 -4.29 7.09
N PHE A 230 8.28 -4.36 6.77
CA PHE A 230 7.40 -3.20 6.49
C PHE A 230 6.57 -2.82 7.71
N MET A 231 6.97 -3.24 8.90
CA MET A 231 6.32 -2.88 10.16
C MET A 231 6.39 -1.36 10.36
N PRO A 232 5.26 -0.66 10.58
CA PRO A 232 5.22 0.81 10.61
C PRO A 232 6.06 1.43 11.74
N LYS A 233 6.17 0.74 12.88
CA LYS A 233 6.93 1.22 14.04
C LYS A 233 7.61 0.05 14.75
N PRO A 234 8.74 -0.47 14.23
CA PRO A 234 9.40 -1.64 14.82
C PRO A 234 10.17 -1.31 16.12
N LYS A 235 10.51 -0.04 16.34
CA LYS A 235 11.26 0.45 17.53
C LYS A 235 10.58 1.71 18.10
N SER A 236 10.47 1.79 19.42
CA SER A 236 9.70 2.85 20.10
C SER A 236 10.30 4.25 19.92
N GLU A 237 11.63 4.36 19.98
CA GLU A 237 12.36 5.63 20.15
C GLU A 237 12.97 6.16 18.83
N THR A 238 12.52 5.66 17.68
CA THR A 238 13.02 6.09 16.38
C THR A 238 11.87 6.40 15.43
N TYR A 239 12.19 6.89 14.23
CA TYR A 239 11.20 7.10 13.18
C TYR A 239 10.60 5.76 12.75
N GLY A 240 9.39 5.79 12.22
CA GLY A 240 8.68 4.63 11.68
C GLY A 240 8.61 4.70 10.16
N SER A 241 8.23 3.59 9.53
CA SER A 241 8.09 3.48 8.08
C SER A 241 6.70 3.91 7.61
N GLY A 242 6.68 4.88 6.71
CA GLY A 242 5.51 5.29 5.94
C GLY A 242 5.42 4.58 4.59
N MET A 243 4.33 4.83 3.92
CA MET A 243 4.15 4.63 2.50
C MET A 243 3.40 5.83 1.97
N HIS A 244 4.14 6.89 1.63
CA HIS A 244 3.51 8.07 1.06
C HIS A 244 2.93 7.71 -0.31
N ILE A 245 1.73 8.20 -0.59
CA ILE A 245 1.03 7.90 -1.83
C ILE A 245 0.85 9.20 -2.61
N ASN A 246 1.61 9.35 -3.69
CA ASN A 246 1.46 10.44 -4.64
C ASN A 246 0.34 10.10 -5.62
N LEU A 247 -0.67 10.96 -5.69
CA LEU A 247 -1.87 10.79 -6.52
C LEU A 247 -1.92 11.87 -7.59
N SER A 248 -2.11 11.49 -8.83
CA SER A 248 -2.49 12.39 -9.93
C SER A 248 -3.69 11.83 -10.67
N LEU A 249 -4.50 12.72 -11.24
CA LEU A 249 -5.73 12.36 -11.93
C LEU A 249 -5.68 12.96 -13.34
N TYR A 250 -5.80 12.12 -14.35
CA TYR A 250 -5.77 12.54 -15.77
C TYR A 250 -7.13 12.38 -16.42
N LYS A 251 -7.47 13.34 -17.29
CA LYS A 251 -8.65 13.25 -18.17
C LYS A 251 -8.34 12.37 -19.39
N ASN A 252 -9.39 12.01 -20.11
CA ASN A 252 -9.26 11.19 -21.33
C ASN A 252 -8.41 11.85 -22.44
N ASP A 253 -8.24 13.17 -22.40
CA ASP A 253 -7.38 13.93 -23.33
C ASP A 253 -5.91 13.99 -22.88
N GLY A 254 -5.56 13.36 -21.77
CA GLY A 254 -4.22 13.33 -21.20
C GLY A 254 -3.87 14.53 -20.33
N THR A 255 -4.78 15.48 -20.10
CA THR A 255 -4.53 16.64 -19.23
C THR A 255 -4.65 16.25 -17.74
N ASN A 256 -3.80 16.83 -16.89
CA ASN A 256 -3.88 16.64 -15.44
C ASN A 256 -5.10 17.38 -14.87
N ALA A 257 -6.09 16.62 -14.40
CA ALA A 257 -7.34 17.17 -13.88
C ALA A 257 -7.17 17.97 -12.59
N LEU A 258 -6.09 17.76 -11.83
CA LEU A 258 -5.86 18.42 -10.54
C LEU A 258 -5.16 19.79 -10.68
N TYR A 259 -4.55 20.06 -11.85
CA TYR A 259 -3.67 21.22 -12.05
C TYR A 259 -4.37 22.43 -12.68
N ASN A 260 -4.01 23.62 -12.20
CA ASN A 260 -4.32 24.91 -12.86
C ASN A 260 -3.20 25.91 -12.55
N ALA A 261 -2.46 26.33 -13.59
CA ALA A 261 -1.35 27.27 -13.49
C ALA A 261 -1.74 28.68 -12.99
N GLU A 262 -3.00 29.08 -13.12
CA GLU A 262 -3.49 30.41 -12.73
C GLU A 262 -3.95 30.48 -11.27
N ASP A 263 -4.06 29.32 -10.57
CA ASP A 263 -4.46 29.27 -9.18
C ASP A 263 -3.26 29.47 -8.24
N GLU A 264 -3.46 30.14 -7.10
CA GLU A 264 -2.38 30.43 -6.15
C GLU A 264 -1.72 29.19 -5.51
N ASN A 265 -2.44 28.07 -5.45
CA ASN A 265 -1.95 26.77 -4.97
C ASN A 265 -1.66 25.81 -6.14
N GLY A 266 -1.84 26.24 -7.38
CA GLY A 266 -1.67 25.42 -8.58
C GLY A 266 -2.80 24.41 -8.80
N LEU A 267 -3.90 24.48 -8.06
CA LEU A 267 -5.01 23.52 -8.09
C LEU A 267 -6.13 23.95 -9.04
N SER A 268 -6.63 23.00 -9.80
CA SER A 268 -7.92 23.15 -10.49
C SER A 268 -9.09 23.05 -9.50
N GLN A 269 -10.29 23.41 -9.95
CA GLN A 269 -11.49 23.20 -9.15
C GLN A 269 -11.71 21.72 -8.82
N GLU A 270 -11.41 20.82 -9.76
CA GLU A 270 -11.46 19.37 -9.55
C GLU A 270 -10.42 18.92 -8.51
N GLY A 271 -9.23 19.55 -8.50
CA GLY A 271 -8.20 19.32 -7.48
C GLY A 271 -8.66 19.68 -6.08
N TYR A 272 -9.30 20.85 -5.91
CA TYR A 272 -9.91 21.21 -4.63
C TYR A 272 -10.99 20.21 -4.20
N TYR A 273 -11.88 19.83 -5.10
CA TYR A 273 -12.93 18.86 -4.80
C TYR A 273 -12.37 17.48 -4.45
N PHE A 274 -11.32 17.03 -5.13
CA PHE A 274 -10.67 15.77 -4.84
C PHE A 274 -10.07 15.76 -3.42
N ILE A 275 -9.35 16.83 -3.02
CA ILE A 275 -8.87 17.02 -1.64
C ILE A 275 -10.05 17.05 -0.67
N GLY A 276 -11.14 17.75 -0.99
CA GLY A 276 -12.34 17.82 -0.17
C GLY A 276 -12.95 16.45 0.11
N GLY A 277 -13.03 15.61 -0.92
CA GLY A 277 -13.49 14.23 -0.79
C GLY A 277 -12.57 13.38 0.08
N LEU A 278 -11.24 13.43 -0.14
CA LEU A 278 -10.28 12.75 0.70
C LEU A 278 -10.41 13.19 2.16
N MET A 279 -10.45 14.47 2.44
CA MET A 279 -10.56 15.01 3.81
C MET A 279 -11.84 14.58 4.51
N LYS A 280 -12.98 14.57 3.81
CA LYS A 280 -14.27 14.12 4.33
C LYS A 280 -14.25 12.68 4.84
N HIS A 281 -13.62 11.78 4.09
CA HIS A 281 -13.59 10.34 4.38
C HIS A 281 -12.32 9.88 5.12
N MET A 282 -11.38 10.79 5.42
CA MET A 282 -10.03 10.47 5.85
C MET A 282 -9.98 9.61 7.12
N LYS A 283 -10.85 9.85 8.09
CA LYS A 283 -10.88 9.06 9.32
C LYS A 283 -11.21 7.59 9.08
N ALA A 284 -12.13 7.33 8.16
CA ALA A 284 -12.50 5.98 7.74
C ALA A 284 -11.42 5.37 6.82
N ILE A 285 -10.85 6.17 5.91
CA ILE A 285 -9.72 5.78 5.05
C ILE A 285 -8.55 5.27 5.90
N THR A 286 -8.26 5.90 7.04
CA THR A 286 -7.18 5.50 7.96
C THR A 286 -7.31 4.03 8.40
N CYS A 287 -8.52 3.49 8.52
CA CYS A 287 -8.74 2.07 8.84
C CYS A 287 -8.18 1.12 7.76
N ILE A 288 -8.15 1.55 6.51
CA ILE A 288 -7.70 0.77 5.35
C ILE A 288 -6.22 1.04 5.04
N THR A 289 -5.78 2.28 5.18
CA THR A 289 -4.40 2.69 4.88
C THR A 289 -3.42 2.45 6.03
N ASN A 290 -3.94 2.19 7.24
CA ASN A 290 -3.19 1.94 8.47
C ASN A 290 -3.85 0.79 9.25
N PRO A 291 -3.81 -0.45 8.72
CA PRO A 291 -4.72 -1.52 9.12
C PRO A 291 -4.27 -2.31 10.35
N THR A 292 -3.14 -1.98 10.99
CA THR A 292 -2.60 -2.74 12.12
C THR A 292 -2.57 -1.94 13.41
N ILE A 293 -2.53 -2.63 14.56
CA ILE A 293 -2.27 -1.97 15.86
C ILE A 293 -0.98 -1.14 15.81
N ASN A 294 0.04 -1.67 15.14
CA ASN A 294 1.34 -1.03 15.06
C ASN A 294 1.34 0.24 14.20
N SER A 295 0.45 0.35 13.23
CA SER A 295 0.26 1.56 12.41
C SER A 295 0.07 2.82 13.27
N TYR A 296 -0.70 2.72 14.34
CA TYR A 296 -1.03 3.84 15.23
C TYR A 296 0.10 4.20 16.21
N LYS A 297 1.10 3.34 16.36
CA LYS A 297 2.36 3.66 17.06
C LYS A 297 3.23 4.65 16.28
N ARG A 298 3.01 4.77 14.97
CA ARG A 298 3.66 5.75 14.10
C ARG A 298 3.05 7.16 14.28
N PHE A 299 1.76 7.28 14.59
CA PHE A 299 1.05 8.55 14.74
C PHE A 299 1.35 9.23 16.09
N VAL A 300 2.61 9.61 16.29
CA VAL A 300 3.09 10.30 17.48
C VAL A 300 3.65 11.67 17.07
N PRO A 301 3.23 12.78 17.72
CA PRO A 301 3.79 14.10 17.44
C PRO A 301 5.32 14.13 17.61
N GLY A 302 6.02 14.76 16.66
CA GLY A 302 7.49 14.85 16.68
C GLY A 302 8.23 13.81 15.83
N TYR A 303 7.51 12.83 15.29
CA TYR A 303 8.05 11.86 14.33
C TYR A 303 7.30 12.02 13.00
N GLU A 304 7.75 12.70 12.09
CA GLU A 304 7.27 13.06 10.73
C GLU A 304 5.89 12.56 10.22
N ALA A 305 5.30 11.54 10.85
CA ALA A 305 3.97 11.04 10.50
C ALA A 305 2.89 12.09 10.81
N PRO A 306 1.97 12.37 9.90
CA PRO A 306 0.90 13.32 10.13
C PRO A 306 -0.10 12.76 11.14
N VAL A 307 -0.39 13.58 12.14
CA VAL A 307 -1.36 13.28 13.21
C VAL A 307 -2.64 14.09 13.03
N TYR A 308 -2.50 15.27 12.46
CA TYR A 308 -3.56 16.25 12.28
C TYR A 308 -4.00 16.28 10.81
N MET A 309 -5.30 16.46 10.63
CA MET A 309 -5.90 16.57 9.30
C MET A 309 -5.73 18.01 8.77
N GLY A 310 -5.00 18.11 7.67
CA GLY A 310 -4.78 19.39 6.99
C GLY A 310 -4.10 19.16 5.63
N TRP A 311 -4.14 20.18 4.79
CA TRP A 311 -3.45 20.18 3.50
C TRP A 311 -2.70 21.50 3.27
N SER A 312 -1.64 21.49 2.48
CA SER A 312 -0.86 22.68 2.13
C SER A 312 -0.11 22.49 0.82
N ALA A 313 0.03 23.59 0.07
CA ALA A 313 0.92 23.69 -1.09
C ALA A 313 2.31 24.24 -0.72
N LYS A 314 2.53 24.70 0.54
CA LYS A 314 3.74 25.41 0.95
C LYS A 314 4.61 24.67 1.96
N THR A 315 4.01 23.79 2.77
CA THR A 315 4.73 23.09 3.85
C THR A 315 4.73 21.58 3.64
N ARG A 316 5.72 20.87 4.21
CA ARG A 316 5.86 19.41 4.13
C ARG A 316 5.18 18.65 5.27
N GLY A 317 4.65 19.35 6.28
CA GLY A 317 4.11 18.74 7.49
C GLY A 317 2.64 18.31 7.49
N PRO A 318 1.77 18.76 6.55
CA PRO A 318 0.36 18.38 6.57
C PRO A 318 0.13 16.94 6.10
N LEU A 319 -1.08 16.46 6.35
CA LEU A 319 -1.56 15.15 5.91
C LEU A 319 -1.57 15.00 4.38
N ILE A 320 -2.05 16.02 3.67
CA ILE A 320 -2.03 16.09 2.21
C ILE A 320 -1.12 17.26 1.81
N ARG A 321 -0.01 16.93 1.16
CA ARG A 321 0.88 17.88 0.53
C ARG A 321 0.52 18.03 -0.94
N VAL A 322 0.38 19.27 -1.37
CA VAL A 322 0.12 19.62 -2.76
C VAL A 322 1.45 19.98 -3.42
N SER A 323 1.88 19.20 -4.41
CA SER A 323 3.09 19.44 -5.18
C SER A 323 2.70 19.82 -6.61
N MET A 324 2.77 21.14 -6.91
CA MET A 324 2.35 21.72 -8.19
C MET A 324 3.53 22.40 -8.85
N GLU A 325 4.47 21.61 -9.39
CA GLU A 325 5.67 22.15 -10.02
C GLU A 325 5.43 22.57 -11.47
N LYS A 326 4.78 21.72 -12.25
CA LYS A 326 4.37 21.92 -13.64
C LYS A 326 3.24 20.95 -13.96
N GLU A 327 2.49 21.20 -15.03
CA GLU A 327 1.34 20.42 -15.45
C GLU A 327 1.54 18.90 -15.35
N ASP A 328 2.65 18.39 -15.88
CA ASP A 328 2.94 16.95 -15.94
C ASP A 328 3.35 16.33 -14.60
N ASN A 329 3.82 17.13 -13.63
CA ASN A 329 4.34 16.66 -12.35
C ASN A 329 3.46 17.02 -11.15
N SER A 330 2.29 17.59 -11.40
CA SER A 330 1.37 18.02 -10.34
C SER A 330 0.67 16.83 -9.69
N ARG A 331 0.80 16.71 -8.37
CA ARG A 331 0.28 15.59 -7.60
C ARG A 331 -0.08 15.97 -6.18
N LEU A 332 -0.91 15.16 -5.56
CA LEU A 332 -1.24 15.20 -4.14
C LEU A 332 -0.49 14.08 -3.43
N GLU A 333 0.32 14.40 -2.45
CA GLU A 333 1.00 13.42 -1.61
C GLU A 333 0.20 13.19 -0.33
N LEU A 334 -0.36 12.01 -0.17
CA LEU A 334 -0.98 11.56 1.08
C LEU A 334 0.08 10.89 1.95
N ARG A 335 0.32 11.44 3.16
CA ARG A 335 1.47 11.07 4.00
C ARG A 335 1.14 10.12 5.16
N SER A 336 -0.14 9.87 5.43
CA SER A 336 -0.55 9.00 6.55
C SER A 336 -0.41 7.51 6.29
N PRO A 337 -0.57 6.96 5.07
CA PRO A 337 -0.52 5.52 4.85
C PRO A 337 0.80 4.90 5.29
N ASP A 338 0.76 3.61 5.61
CA ASP A 338 1.95 2.80 5.83
C ASP A 338 1.95 1.53 4.98
N ALA A 339 3.12 0.90 4.89
CA ALA A 339 3.34 -0.21 3.97
C ALA A 339 2.63 -1.52 4.37
N THR A 340 1.91 -1.57 5.51
CA THR A 340 1.06 -2.73 5.86
C THR A 340 -0.30 -2.69 5.15
N ALA A 341 -0.67 -1.54 4.59
CA ALA A 341 -1.89 -1.42 3.81
C ALA A 341 -1.93 -2.42 2.66
N ASN A 342 -3.12 -2.97 2.42
CA ASN A 342 -3.42 -3.67 1.18
C ASN A 342 -3.52 -2.63 0.05
N PRO A 343 -2.61 -2.60 -0.93
CA PRO A 343 -2.56 -1.51 -1.91
C PRO A 343 -3.82 -1.45 -2.78
N TYR A 344 -4.43 -2.58 -3.10
CA TYR A 344 -5.65 -2.59 -3.90
C TYR A 344 -6.80 -1.89 -3.15
N LEU A 345 -7.01 -2.23 -1.88
CA LEU A 345 -8.06 -1.61 -1.07
C LEU A 345 -7.75 -0.14 -0.79
N ALA A 346 -6.49 0.18 -0.45
CA ALA A 346 -6.07 1.55 -0.19
C ALA A 346 -6.32 2.46 -1.40
N LEU A 347 -5.88 2.05 -2.59
CA LEU A 347 -6.06 2.84 -3.81
C LEU A 347 -7.53 2.93 -4.23
N ALA A 348 -8.32 1.87 -4.02
CA ALA A 348 -9.76 1.90 -4.31
C ALA A 348 -10.49 2.93 -3.44
N VAL A 349 -10.26 2.95 -2.13
CA VAL A 349 -10.94 3.89 -1.22
C VAL A 349 -10.46 5.33 -1.45
N LEU A 350 -9.17 5.54 -1.75
CA LEU A 350 -8.63 6.87 -2.07
C LEU A 350 -9.23 7.43 -3.36
N LEU A 351 -9.25 6.63 -4.42
CA LEU A 351 -9.85 7.03 -5.69
C LEU A 351 -11.32 7.40 -5.53
N LYS A 352 -12.08 6.54 -4.87
CA LYS A 352 -13.54 6.74 -4.71
C LYS A 352 -13.87 7.92 -3.78
N ALA A 353 -13.08 8.15 -2.72
CA ALA A 353 -13.24 9.32 -1.88
C ALA A 353 -12.96 10.63 -2.64
N GLY A 354 -11.88 10.66 -3.43
CA GLY A 354 -11.59 11.82 -4.29
C GLY A 354 -12.68 12.07 -5.34
N LEU A 355 -13.20 11.02 -5.99
CA LEU A 355 -14.29 11.12 -6.95
C LEU A 355 -15.62 11.52 -6.29
N ASP A 356 -15.89 11.12 -5.03
CA ASP A 356 -17.04 11.63 -4.25
C ASP A 356 -16.94 13.14 -4.09
N GLY A 357 -15.74 13.63 -3.81
CA GLY A 357 -15.45 15.06 -3.73
C GLY A 357 -15.77 15.79 -5.03
N ILE A 358 -15.31 15.28 -6.16
CA ILE A 358 -15.59 15.87 -7.48
C ILE A 358 -17.09 15.83 -7.80
N LYS A 359 -17.72 14.67 -7.63
CA LYS A 359 -19.15 14.45 -7.96
C LYS A 359 -20.07 15.35 -7.13
N ASN A 360 -19.77 15.54 -5.86
CA ASN A 360 -20.58 16.29 -4.91
C ASN A 360 -20.06 17.72 -4.67
N GLN A 361 -19.02 18.15 -5.41
CA GLN A 361 -18.42 19.49 -5.31
C GLN A 361 -18.01 19.86 -3.88
N ILE A 362 -17.36 18.92 -3.17
CA ILE A 362 -16.97 19.07 -1.76
C ILE A 362 -15.70 19.92 -1.68
N MET A 363 -15.81 21.14 -1.14
CA MET A 363 -14.63 21.96 -0.90
C MET A 363 -13.85 21.46 0.32
N PRO A 364 -12.51 21.44 0.25
CA PRO A 364 -11.69 21.13 1.41
C PRO A 364 -11.77 22.26 2.45
N PRO A 365 -11.40 22.01 3.71
CA PRO A 365 -11.16 23.07 4.67
C PRO A 365 -10.05 24.00 4.18
N LYS A 366 -9.89 25.16 4.81
CA LYS A 366 -8.82 26.10 4.45
C LYS A 366 -7.45 25.42 4.57
N ASN A 367 -6.55 25.69 3.61
CA ASN A 367 -5.16 25.21 3.66
C ASN A 367 -4.42 25.74 4.90
N ILE A 368 -3.48 24.96 5.39
CA ILE A 368 -2.69 25.26 6.60
C ILE A 368 -1.22 25.37 6.19
N ASP A 369 -0.75 26.61 6.02
CA ASP A 369 0.62 26.93 5.60
C ASP A 369 1.58 27.12 6.80
N GLU A 370 1.12 26.85 8.02
CA GLU A 370 1.90 26.84 9.25
C GLU A 370 2.30 25.40 9.63
N ASN A 371 3.33 25.25 10.47
CA ASN A 371 3.69 23.92 10.97
C ASN A 371 2.65 23.42 11.99
N ILE A 372 1.70 22.63 11.51
CA ILE A 372 0.57 22.12 12.27
C ILE A 372 0.96 21.34 13.54
N GLN A 373 2.11 20.65 13.54
CA GLN A 373 2.61 19.90 14.68
C GLN A 373 3.15 20.78 15.80
N LYS A 374 3.57 22.03 15.49
CA LYS A 374 4.06 23.00 16.45
C LYS A 374 3.00 23.99 16.93
N MET A 375 1.77 23.92 16.41
CA MET A 375 0.67 24.78 16.83
C MET A 375 0.25 24.48 18.26
N THR A 376 -0.22 25.51 18.98
CA THR A 376 -0.92 25.32 20.25
C THR A 376 -2.30 24.71 20.01
N GLN A 377 -2.89 24.12 21.05
CA GLN A 377 -4.24 23.57 20.95
C GLN A 377 -5.26 24.64 20.56
N GLU A 378 -5.16 25.84 21.17
CA GLU A 378 -6.05 26.98 20.87
C GLU A 378 -6.00 27.36 19.39
N ARG A 379 -4.79 27.33 18.79
CA ARG A 379 -4.63 27.64 17.36
C ARG A 379 -5.24 26.56 16.47
N ARG A 380 -5.10 25.29 16.83
CA ARG A 380 -5.77 24.18 16.11
C ARG A 380 -7.29 24.28 16.20
N ASP A 381 -7.82 24.63 17.38
CA ASP A 381 -9.26 24.82 17.60
C ASP A 381 -9.82 25.99 16.77
N GLU A 382 -9.09 27.11 16.70
CA GLU A 382 -9.43 28.25 15.84
C GLU A 382 -9.52 27.85 14.34
N LEU A 383 -8.60 27.01 13.90
CA LEU A 383 -8.54 26.54 12.50
C LEU A 383 -9.41 25.31 12.24
N GLN A 384 -10.12 24.81 13.26
CA GLN A 384 -10.95 23.61 13.20
C GLN A 384 -10.17 22.36 12.69
N VAL A 385 -8.91 22.23 13.14
CA VAL A 385 -8.04 21.13 12.78
C VAL A 385 -8.47 19.88 13.52
N GLU A 386 -8.90 18.88 12.79
CA GLU A 386 -9.23 17.57 13.33
C GLU A 386 -8.00 16.65 13.43
N GLU A 387 -8.09 15.61 14.25
CA GLU A 387 -7.07 14.57 14.37
C GLU A 387 -7.48 13.32 13.61
N LEU A 388 -6.46 12.59 13.10
CA LEU A 388 -6.63 11.22 12.64
C LEU A 388 -6.97 10.30 13.83
N PRO A 389 -7.67 9.18 13.60
CA PRO A 389 -7.86 8.16 14.63
C PRO A 389 -6.54 7.74 15.27
N ARG A 390 -6.51 7.60 16.59
CA ARG A 390 -5.29 7.28 17.35
C ARG A 390 -5.12 5.79 17.65
N THR A 391 -6.11 4.97 17.29
CA THR A 391 -6.09 3.53 17.51
C THR A 391 -6.83 2.82 16.37
N LEU A 392 -6.50 1.55 16.15
CA LEU A 392 -7.21 0.69 15.21
C LEU A 392 -8.71 0.61 15.54
N GLY A 393 -9.06 0.56 16.83
CA GLY A 393 -10.46 0.53 17.25
C GLY A 393 -11.21 1.82 16.88
N ALA A 394 -10.58 2.99 17.06
CA ALA A 394 -11.18 4.28 16.67
C ALA A 394 -11.35 4.39 15.14
N ALA A 395 -10.34 3.99 14.36
CA ALA A 395 -10.42 4.02 12.91
C ALA A 395 -11.48 3.04 12.36
N THR A 396 -11.60 1.86 12.97
CA THR A 396 -12.64 0.89 12.64
C THR A 396 -14.04 1.44 12.91
N ALA A 397 -14.22 2.17 14.01
CA ALA A 397 -15.49 2.82 14.33
C ALA A 397 -15.85 3.96 13.36
N GLU A 398 -14.87 4.62 12.75
CA GLU A 398 -15.12 5.60 11.68
C GLU A 398 -15.49 4.89 10.37
N LEU A 399 -14.84 3.77 10.02
CA LEU A 399 -15.19 2.97 8.85
C LEU A 399 -16.64 2.46 8.92
N GLU A 400 -17.10 2.02 10.10
CA GLU A 400 -18.49 1.55 10.30
C GLU A 400 -19.56 2.60 10.00
N LYS A 401 -19.21 3.88 10.05
CA LYS A 401 -20.13 5.00 9.79
C LYS A 401 -20.06 5.51 8.36
N ASP A 402 -19.03 5.14 7.60
CA ASP A 402 -18.78 5.68 6.27
C ASP A 402 -19.45 4.81 5.19
N GLU A 403 -20.65 5.22 4.79
CA GLU A 403 -21.44 4.51 3.78
C GLU A 403 -20.72 4.41 2.43
N LEU A 404 -19.92 5.42 2.05
CA LEU A 404 -19.17 5.39 0.81
C LEU A 404 -18.13 4.28 0.83
N LEU A 405 -17.28 4.24 1.85
CA LEU A 405 -16.22 3.25 1.95
C LEU A 405 -16.77 1.83 2.07
N ILE A 406 -17.84 1.63 2.84
CA ILE A 406 -18.55 0.33 2.89
C ILE A 406 -19.04 -0.07 1.50
N SER A 407 -19.60 0.87 0.73
CA SER A 407 -20.05 0.58 -0.64
C SER A 407 -18.89 0.26 -1.59
N VAL A 408 -17.74 0.93 -1.44
CA VAL A 408 -16.53 0.67 -2.25
C VAL A 408 -15.97 -0.72 -2.01
N LEU A 409 -15.82 -1.09 -0.73
CA LEU A 409 -15.32 -2.40 -0.32
C LEU A 409 -16.32 -3.53 -0.65
N GLY A 410 -17.60 -3.20 -0.68
CA GLY A 410 -18.68 -4.17 -0.63
C GLY A 410 -18.99 -4.58 0.82
N LYS A 411 -20.27 -4.77 1.11
CA LYS A 411 -20.74 -5.00 2.49
C LYS A 411 -20.07 -6.19 3.16
N GLU A 412 -19.96 -7.31 2.48
CA GLU A 412 -19.37 -8.54 3.01
C GLU A 412 -17.88 -8.36 3.37
N LEU A 413 -17.07 -7.79 2.46
CA LEU A 413 -15.66 -7.55 2.71
C LEU A 413 -15.46 -6.52 3.84
N ALA A 414 -16.26 -5.44 3.86
CA ALA A 414 -16.20 -4.45 4.92
C ALA A 414 -16.51 -5.07 6.29
N GLU A 415 -17.54 -5.90 6.40
CA GLU A 415 -17.89 -6.62 7.64
C GLU A 415 -16.76 -7.56 8.10
N LYS A 416 -16.10 -8.26 7.18
CA LYS A 416 -14.93 -9.13 7.47
C LYS A 416 -13.76 -8.33 8.02
N ILE A 417 -13.40 -7.21 7.38
CA ILE A 417 -12.34 -6.31 7.85
C ILE A 417 -12.67 -5.75 9.25
N ILE A 418 -13.87 -5.21 9.43
CA ILE A 418 -14.34 -4.67 10.71
C ILE A 418 -14.27 -5.72 11.83
N LYS A 419 -14.75 -6.93 11.55
CA LYS A 419 -14.73 -8.05 12.50
C LYS A 419 -13.29 -8.45 12.88
N ALA A 420 -12.40 -8.55 11.90
CA ALA A 420 -10.98 -8.87 12.13
C ALA A 420 -10.30 -7.79 12.97
N ASN A 421 -10.46 -6.53 12.61
CA ASN A 421 -9.88 -5.40 13.34
C ASN A 421 -10.39 -5.31 14.79
N LYS A 422 -11.68 -5.52 15.01
CA LYS A 422 -12.26 -5.55 16.37
C LYS A 422 -11.69 -6.68 17.21
N LYS A 423 -11.48 -7.86 16.59
CA LYS A 423 -10.88 -9.01 17.26
C LYS A 423 -9.43 -8.71 17.65
N GLU A 424 -8.61 -8.24 16.69
CA GLU A 424 -7.20 -7.89 16.93
C GLU A 424 -7.07 -6.80 17.99
N TYR A 425 -7.87 -5.72 17.91
CA TYR A 425 -7.85 -4.66 18.89
C TYR A 425 -8.23 -5.13 20.30
N LYS A 426 -9.24 -6.01 20.41
CA LYS A 426 -9.63 -6.62 21.69
C LYS A 426 -8.50 -7.48 22.26
N GLU A 427 -7.86 -8.32 21.45
CA GLU A 427 -6.73 -9.15 21.85
C GLU A 427 -5.55 -8.31 22.35
N TYR A 428 -5.24 -7.22 21.63
CA TYR A 428 -4.20 -6.27 22.04
C TYR A 428 -4.53 -5.59 23.37
N CYS A 429 -5.76 -5.12 23.58
CA CYS A 429 -6.17 -4.47 24.82
C CYS A 429 -6.15 -5.39 26.06
N MET A 430 -6.09 -6.70 25.86
CA MET A 430 -5.96 -7.68 26.95
C MET A 430 -4.50 -7.97 27.31
N GLN A 431 -3.53 -7.49 26.52
CA GLN A 431 -2.10 -7.68 26.83
C GLN A 431 -1.68 -6.77 27.98
N VAL A 432 -0.90 -7.33 28.89
CA VAL A 432 -0.19 -6.56 29.91
C VAL A 432 1.24 -6.39 29.43
N THR A 433 1.65 -5.16 29.19
CA THR A 433 2.96 -4.83 28.62
C THR A 433 4.04 -4.72 29.72
N ASP A 434 5.31 -4.96 29.35
CA ASP A 434 6.44 -4.75 30.27
C ASP A 434 6.46 -3.31 30.80
N TRP A 435 6.07 -2.33 29.97
CA TRP A 435 5.94 -0.93 30.37
C TRP A 435 4.94 -0.74 31.53
N GLU A 436 3.79 -1.43 31.50
CA GLU A 436 2.78 -1.37 32.57
C GLU A 436 3.32 -2.03 33.84
N ILE A 437 3.98 -3.18 33.71
CA ILE A 437 4.63 -3.87 34.83
C ILE A 437 5.66 -2.96 35.49
N ASP A 438 6.57 -2.37 34.72
CA ASP A 438 7.63 -1.50 35.22
C ASP A 438 7.09 -0.24 35.90
N HIS A 439 5.97 0.33 35.41
CA HIS A 439 5.42 1.57 35.92
C HIS A 439 4.47 1.39 37.09
N TYR A 440 3.73 0.28 37.13
CA TYR A 440 2.61 0.14 38.08
C TYR A 440 2.83 -0.90 39.16
N LEU A 441 3.58 -1.99 38.90
CA LEU A 441 3.68 -3.13 39.84
C LEU A 441 4.17 -2.74 41.25
N TYR A 442 5.11 -1.78 41.34
CA TYR A 442 5.64 -1.30 42.63
C TYR A 442 4.88 -0.10 43.19
N ARG A 443 4.01 0.53 42.44
CA ARG A 443 3.34 1.78 42.85
C ARG A 443 1.92 1.56 43.33
N LEU A 444 1.29 0.49 42.86
CA LEU A 444 -0.09 0.15 43.15
C LEU A 444 -0.20 -1.19 43.90
#